data_5aa4ce805387f8808c37b27d85162181
#
_entry.id   5aa4ce805387f8808c37b27d85162181
#
_cell.length_a   1.000
_cell.length_b   1.000
_cell.length_c   1.000
_cell.angle_alpha   90.00
_cell.angle_beta   90.00
_cell.angle_gamma   90.00
#
_symmetry.space_group_name_H-M   'P 1'
#
loop_
_entity.id
_entity.type
_entity.pdbx_description
1 polymer ?
#
loop_
_entity_poly.entity_id
_entity_poly.type
_entity_poly.pdbx_seq_one_letter_code
_entity_poly.pdbx_strand_id
1 'polypeptide(L)'
;MEYKNIIKELRLRQGYTQVDLAELSSLSLRTIQRIENNEVEPTPYSLNQIGEVLGVNLNELKNNIMKQKSKSSNSWNILLHLSSIFGIITTSIIWVIFKRKDEIIEFQGRDVINFKFNWILLFIVFGVASLLITQSWALLIIAFISLYSIGLIISIYNSVRVANNKDYTYPIFIRLLGHK
;
A
#
# COMPACT_ATOMS: atom_id res chain seq x y z
N MET A 1 -7.44 8.77 8.33
CA MET A 1 -8.50 9.78 8.57
C MET A 1 -8.90 10.35 7.24
N GLU A 2 -10.14 10.16 6.83
CA GLU A 2 -10.58 10.68 5.55
C GLU A 2 -10.92 12.17 5.68
N TYR A 3 -10.74 12.89 4.60
CA TYR A 3 -10.99 14.28 4.36
C TYR A 3 -12.31 14.82 4.96
N LYS A 4 -13.37 14.04 4.82
CA LYS A 4 -14.71 14.29 5.36
C LYS A 4 -14.73 14.49 6.87
N ASN A 5 -13.94 13.71 7.59
CA ASN A 5 -13.91 13.78 9.05
C ASN A 5 -13.29 15.11 9.51
N ILE A 6 -12.37 15.68 8.73
CA ILE A 6 -11.68 16.92 9.08
C ILE A 6 -12.59 18.13 8.88
N ILE A 7 -13.30 18.22 7.74
CA ILE A 7 -14.24 19.31 7.50
C ILE A 7 -15.34 19.29 8.57
N LYS A 8 -15.91 18.11 8.82
CA LYS A 8 -16.93 17.94 9.87
C LYS A 8 -16.39 18.29 11.26
N GLU A 9 -15.16 17.86 11.60
CA GLU A 9 -14.53 18.15 12.88
C GLU A 9 -14.27 19.65 13.06
N LEU A 10 -13.72 20.32 12.04
CA LEU A 10 -13.49 21.76 12.07
C LEU A 10 -14.79 22.54 12.21
N ARG A 11 -15.84 22.15 11.48
CA ARG A 11 -17.17 22.74 11.59
C ARG A 11 -17.72 22.63 13.02
N LEU A 12 -17.66 21.42 13.58
CA LEU A 12 -18.15 21.17 14.95
C LEU A 12 -17.34 21.92 16.00
N ARG A 13 -16.03 22.05 15.84
CA ARG A 13 -15.17 22.85 16.74
C ARG A 13 -15.53 24.32 16.75
N GLN A 14 -16.05 24.83 15.62
CA GLN A 14 -16.50 26.22 15.52
C GLN A 14 -17.98 26.38 15.87
N GLY A 15 -18.68 25.30 16.25
CA GLY A 15 -20.06 25.33 16.66
C GLY A 15 -21.08 25.46 15.51
N TYR A 16 -20.64 25.32 14.25
CA TYR A 16 -21.52 25.43 13.10
C TYR A 16 -22.34 24.15 12.87
N THR A 17 -23.63 24.33 12.48
CA THR A 17 -24.41 23.25 11.88
C THR A 17 -24.04 23.07 10.40
N GLN A 18 -24.51 22.01 9.78
CA GLN A 18 -24.33 21.84 8.32
C GLN A 18 -25.04 22.93 7.52
N VAL A 19 -26.13 23.43 8.05
CA VAL A 19 -26.89 24.55 7.45
C VAL A 19 -26.09 25.83 7.50
N ASP A 20 -25.54 26.18 8.68
CA ASP A 20 -24.70 27.37 8.85
C ASP A 20 -23.47 27.32 7.92
N LEU A 21 -22.81 26.17 7.83
CA LEU A 21 -21.67 26.04 6.92
C LEU A 21 -22.06 26.19 5.46
N ALA A 22 -23.24 25.68 5.08
CA ALA A 22 -23.75 25.81 3.71
C ALA A 22 -24.07 27.29 3.37
N GLU A 23 -24.75 28.01 4.26
CA GLU A 23 -25.06 29.42 4.08
C GLU A 23 -23.82 30.29 4.03
N LEU A 24 -22.93 30.15 5.01
CA LEU A 24 -21.70 30.94 5.09
C LEU A 24 -20.74 30.67 3.91
N SER A 25 -20.68 29.43 3.43
CA SER A 25 -19.82 29.07 2.29
C SER A 25 -20.49 29.28 0.93
N SER A 26 -21.73 29.78 0.90
CA SER A 26 -22.51 29.89 -0.34
C SER A 26 -22.66 28.60 -1.14
N LEU A 27 -22.63 27.45 -0.45
CA LEU A 27 -22.85 26.14 -1.02
C LEU A 27 -24.23 25.60 -0.63
N SER A 28 -24.75 24.65 -1.42
CA SER A 28 -26.01 24.01 -1.01
C SER A 28 -25.78 23.06 0.19
N LEU A 29 -26.79 22.99 1.08
CA LEU A 29 -26.77 22.01 2.19
C LEU A 29 -26.51 20.58 1.69
N ARG A 30 -27.11 20.22 0.56
CA ARG A 30 -26.88 18.91 -0.08
C ARG A 30 -25.41 18.70 -0.46
N THR A 31 -24.73 19.75 -0.90
CA THR A 31 -23.29 19.68 -1.21
C THR A 31 -22.49 19.41 0.05
N ILE A 32 -22.73 20.14 1.13
CA ILE A 32 -22.05 19.94 2.42
C ILE A 32 -22.28 18.51 2.94
N GLN A 33 -23.54 18.05 2.93
CA GLN A 33 -23.89 16.69 3.36
C GLN A 33 -23.14 15.62 2.56
N ARG A 34 -23.13 15.74 1.23
CA ARG A 34 -22.43 14.77 0.36
C ARG A 34 -20.93 14.76 0.58
N ILE A 35 -20.33 15.92 0.82
CA ILE A 35 -18.90 16.03 1.15
C ILE A 35 -18.62 15.35 2.50
N GLU A 36 -19.38 15.68 3.56
CA GLU A 36 -19.18 15.11 4.89
C GLU A 36 -19.50 13.60 4.94
N ASN A 37 -20.44 13.12 4.11
CA ASN A 37 -20.77 11.70 3.97
C ASN A 37 -19.80 10.93 3.05
N ASN A 38 -18.84 11.61 2.44
CA ASN A 38 -17.91 11.04 1.48
C ASN A 38 -18.54 10.45 0.21
N GLU A 39 -19.67 11.02 -0.18
CA GLU A 39 -20.38 10.63 -1.40
C GLU A 39 -19.76 11.29 -2.64
N VAL A 40 -19.10 12.43 -2.44
CA VAL A 40 -18.44 13.18 -3.52
C VAL A 40 -17.12 13.76 -3.02
N GLU A 41 -16.18 13.90 -3.93
CA GLU A 41 -14.95 14.65 -3.67
C GLU A 41 -15.22 16.14 -3.91
N PRO A 42 -14.89 17.01 -2.93
CA PRO A 42 -15.14 18.45 -3.09
C PRO A 42 -14.23 19.03 -4.18
N THR A 43 -14.81 19.92 -4.98
CA THR A 43 -14.07 20.67 -5.98
C THR A 43 -13.11 21.67 -5.32
N PRO A 44 -12.06 22.14 -6.01
CA PRO A 44 -11.19 23.22 -5.48
C PRO A 44 -11.98 24.47 -5.08
N TYR A 45 -13.03 24.81 -5.81
CA TYR A 45 -13.92 25.90 -5.47
C TYR A 45 -14.61 25.67 -4.12
N SER A 46 -15.27 24.51 -3.96
CA SER A 46 -15.95 24.16 -2.70
C SER A 46 -15.01 24.15 -1.51
N LEU A 47 -13.76 23.68 -1.72
CA LEU A 47 -12.73 23.68 -0.68
C LEU A 47 -12.32 25.10 -0.26
N ASN A 48 -12.18 26.01 -1.22
CA ASN A 48 -11.84 27.40 -0.91
C ASN A 48 -12.97 28.04 -0.11
N GLN A 49 -14.23 27.91 -0.55
CA GLN A 49 -15.39 28.49 0.15
C GLN A 49 -15.53 27.96 1.58
N ILE A 50 -15.43 26.63 1.77
CA ILE A 50 -15.48 26.03 3.11
C ILE A 50 -14.25 26.46 3.93
N GLY A 51 -13.08 26.54 3.30
CA GLY A 51 -11.84 26.94 3.95
C GLY A 51 -11.87 28.36 4.48
N GLU A 52 -12.43 29.31 3.73
CA GLU A 52 -12.63 30.69 4.15
C GLU A 52 -13.50 30.75 5.41
N VAL A 53 -14.61 30.04 5.44
CA VAL A 53 -15.53 30.00 6.59
C VAL A 53 -14.87 29.37 7.81
N LEU A 54 -14.11 28.29 7.62
CA LEU A 54 -13.45 27.56 8.71
C LEU A 54 -12.10 28.17 9.10
N GLY A 55 -11.63 29.23 8.44
CA GLY A 55 -10.35 29.88 8.73
C GLY A 55 -9.12 29.01 8.43
N VAL A 56 -9.22 28.07 7.47
CA VAL A 56 -8.15 27.15 7.14
C VAL A 56 -7.95 27.02 5.64
N ASN A 57 -6.69 26.87 5.20
CA ASN A 57 -6.42 26.55 3.81
C ASN A 57 -6.68 25.06 3.55
N LEU A 58 -7.91 24.73 3.13
CA LEU A 58 -8.29 23.33 2.88
C LEU A 58 -7.58 22.69 1.71
N ASN A 59 -7.08 23.47 0.75
CA ASN A 59 -6.26 22.91 -0.34
C ASN A 59 -4.91 22.44 0.20
N GLU A 60 -4.29 23.19 1.10
CA GLU A 60 -3.06 22.77 1.77
C GLU A 60 -3.32 21.58 2.69
N LEU A 61 -4.43 21.59 3.42
CA LEU A 61 -4.86 20.48 4.25
C LEU A 61 -5.08 19.21 3.40
N LYS A 62 -5.74 19.34 2.24
CA LYS A 62 -5.90 18.25 1.27
C LYS A 62 -4.55 17.67 0.86
N ASN A 63 -3.62 18.51 0.48
CA ASN A 63 -2.29 18.07 0.07
C ASN A 63 -1.54 17.37 1.21
N ASN A 64 -1.66 17.86 2.44
CA ASN A 64 -1.04 17.25 3.61
C ASN A 64 -1.66 15.88 3.93
N ILE A 65 -2.98 15.74 3.81
CA ILE A 65 -3.69 14.47 4.01
C ILE A 65 -3.31 13.48 2.91
N MET A 66 -3.24 13.91 1.65
CA MET A 66 -2.80 13.06 0.55
C MET A 66 -1.37 12.58 0.74
N LYS A 67 -0.46 13.47 1.19
CA LYS A 67 0.91 13.08 1.56
C LYS A 67 0.93 12.07 2.71
N GLN A 68 0.09 12.26 3.72
CA GLN A 68 0.00 11.35 4.86
C GLN A 68 -0.61 9.99 4.47
N LYS A 69 -1.63 9.98 3.60
CA LYS A 69 -2.22 8.76 3.04
C LYS A 69 -1.20 8.02 2.17
N SER A 70 -0.49 8.73 1.31
CA SER A 70 0.61 8.17 0.51
C SER A 70 1.71 7.59 1.41
N LYS A 71 2.09 8.28 2.48
CA LYS A 71 3.09 7.79 3.44
C LYS A 71 2.60 6.55 4.20
N SER A 72 1.32 6.51 4.58
CA SER A 72 0.71 5.34 5.25
C SER A 72 0.61 4.15 4.31
N SER A 73 0.17 4.37 3.07
CA SER A 73 0.14 3.35 2.02
C SER A 73 1.54 2.80 1.76
N ASN A 74 2.55 3.68 1.67
CA ASN A 74 3.94 3.28 1.49
C ASN A 74 4.46 2.41 2.64
N SER A 75 4.06 2.69 3.89
CA SER A 75 4.45 1.88 5.04
C SER A 75 3.91 0.44 4.96
N TRP A 76 2.68 0.25 4.50
CA TRP A 76 2.10 -1.08 4.30
C TRP A 76 2.74 -1.81 3.11
N ASN A 77 3.09 -1.08 2.03
CA ASN A 77 3.83 -1.63 0.90
C ASN A 77 5.22 -2.10 1.34
N ILE A 78 5.93 -1.30 2.14
CA ILE A 78 7.22 -1.70 2.71
C ILE A 78 7.07 -2.96 3.55
N LEU A 79 6.05 -3.02 4.42
CA LEU A 79 5.77 -4.18 5.25
C LEU A 79 5.48 -5.43 4.41
N LEU A 80 4.75 -5.28 3.30
CA LEU A 80 4.48 -6.36 2.35
C LEU A 80 5.78 -6.93 1.77
N HIS A 81 6.69 -6.07 1.30
CA HIS A 81 7.97 -6.51 0.76
C HIS A 81 8.89 -7.10 1.83
N LEU A 82 8.92 -6.52 3.04
CA LEU A 82 9.68 -7.06 4.18
C LEU A 82 9.13 -8.42 4.65
N SER A 83 7.82 -8.61 4.62
CA SER A 83 7.21 -9.89 5.01
C SER A 83 7.70 -11.07 4.16
N SER A 84 8.16 -10.77 2.94
CA SER A 84 8.72 -11.76 2.05
C SER A 84 10.00 -12.41 2.59
N ILE A 85 10.68 -11.78 3.56
CA ILE A 85 11.83 -12.37 4.28
C ILE A 85 11.39 -13.61 5.07
N PHE A 86 10.19 -13.57 5.65
CA PHE A 86 9.65 -14.66 6.46
C PHE A 86 8.91 -15.72 5.65
N GLY A 87 8.90 -15.63 4.32
CA GLY A 87 8.37 -16.64 3.42
C GLY A 87 7.02 -16.27 2.79
N ILE A 88 6.48 -17.23 2.01
CA ILE A 88 5.25 -17.01 1.24
C ILE A 88 4.00 -16.89 2.13
N ILE A 89 3.96 -17.59 3.25
CA ILE A 89 2.79 -17.62 4.14
C ILE A 89 2.57 -16.25 4.76
N THR A 90 3.61 -15.67 5.36
CA THR A 90 3.54 -14.32 5.98
C THR A 90 3.19 -13.25 4.97
N THR A 91 3.78 -13.30 3.78
CA THR A 91 3.45 -12.41 2.67
C THR A 91 1.98 -12.53 2.26
N SER A 92 1.49 -13.76 2.12
CA SER A 92 0.09 -14.01 1.74
C SER A 92 -0.90 -13.51 2.80
N ILE A 93 -0.60 -13.69 4.07
CA ILE A 93 -1.43 -13.18 5.18
C ILE A 93 -1.53 -11.65 5.11
N ILE A 94 -0.39 -10.96 5.02
CA ILE A 94 -0.36 -9.50 4.94
C ILE A 94 -1.09 -9.01 3.69
N TRP A 95 -0.84 -9.64 2.54
CA TRP A 95 -1.54 -9.30 1.30
C TRP A 95 -3.06 -9.47 1.42
N VAL A 96 -3.56 -10.58 1.96
CA VAL A 96 -5.00 -10.83 2.12
C VAL A 96 -5.67 -9.80 3.03
N ILE A 97 -4.99 -9.39 4.11
CA ILE A 97 -5.51 -8.40 5.05
C ILE A 97 -5.64 -7.01 4.40
N PHE A 98 -4.66 -6.62 3.60
CA PHE A 98 -4.55 -5.24 3.11
C PHE A 98 -4.96 -5.03 1.66
N LYS A 99 -5.06 -6.07 0.80
CA LYS A 99 -5.40 -5.95 -0.63
C LYS A 99 -6.72 -5.23 -0.92
N ARG A 100 -7.70 -5.32 -0.01
CA ARG A 100 -8.99 -4.64 -0.15
C ARG A 100 -8.95 -3.15 0.23
N LYS A 101 -7.87 -2.71 0.88
CA LYS A 101 -7.73 -1.35 1.39
C LYS A 101 -6.93 -0.46 0.45
N ASP A 102 -6.13 -1.05 -0.42
CA ASP A 102 -5.21 -0.34 -1.31
C ASP A 102 -4.92 -1.16 -2.57
N GLU A 103 -5.24 -0.61 -3.74
CA GLU A 103 -5.02 -1.24 -5.05
C GLU A 103 -3.52 -1.47 -5.32
N ILE A 104 -2.66 -0.58 -4.80
CA ILE A 104 -1.21 -0.71 -4.94
C ILE A 104 -0.73 -1.96 -4.21
N ILE A 105 -1.25 -2.20 -2.98
CA ILE A 105 -0.93 -3.42 -2.21
C ILE A 105 -1.47 -4.66 -2.92
N GLU A 106 -2.64 -4.58 -3.53
CA GLU A 106 -3.19 -5.69 -4.30
C GLU A 106 -2.26 -6.07 -5.46
N PHE A 107 -1.82 -5.08 -6.23
CA PHE A 107 -0.94 -5.26 -7.37
C PHE A 107 0.45 -5.77 -6.95
N GLN A 108 1.11 -5.07 -6.03
CA GLN A 108 2.46 -5.42 -5.56
C GLN A 108 2.50 -6.78 -4.86
N GLY A 109 1.45 -7.11 -4.11
CA GLY A 109 1.36 -8.38 -3.40
C GLY A 109 1.33 -9.59 -4.34
N ARG A 110 0.69 -9.48 -5.50
CA ARG A 110 0.71 -10.53 -6.53
C ARG A 110 2.13 -10.79 -7.01
N ASP A 111 2.91 -9.73 -7.26
CA ASP A 111 4.29 -9.87 -7.71
C ASP A 111 5.20 -10.47 -6.63
N VAL A 112 5.04 -10.06 -5.36
CA VAL A 112 5.82 -10.65 -4.26
C VAL A 112 5.49 -12.13 -4.07
N ILE A 113 4.21 -12.52 -4.15
CA ILE A 113 3.78 -13.92 -4.03
C ILE A 113 4.28 -14.73 -5.23
N ASN A 114 4.15 -14.21 -6.46
CA ASN A 114 4.69 -14.85 -7.65
C ASN A 114 6.20 -15.06 -7.54
N PHE A 115 6.94 -14.06 -7.07
CA PHE A 115 8.37 -14.20 -6.81
C PHE A 115 8.66 -15.33 -5.81
N LYS A 116 7.96 -15.37 -4.69
CA LYS A 116 8.16 -16.43 -3.68
C LYS A 116 7.81 -17.81 -4.19
N PHE A 117 6.75 -17.92 -4.98
CA PHE A 117 6.40 -19.18 -5.64
C PHE A 117 7.52 -19.66 -6.58
N ASN A 118 8.02 -18.79 -7.44
CA ASN A 118 9.15 -19.12 -8.34
C ASN A 118 10.40 -19.49 -7.55
N TRP A 119 10.65 -18.82 -6.43
CA TRP A 119 11.78 -19.09 -5.56
C TRP A 119 11.69 -20.47 -4.92
N ILE A 120 10.50 -20.87 -4.43
CA ILE A 120 10.25 -22.21 -3.91
C ILE A 120 10.46 -23.27 -5.01
N LEU A 121 9.98 -23.00 -6.22
CA LEU A 121 10.18 -23.91 -7.35
C LEU A 121 11.66 -24.11 -7.65
N LEU A 122 12.46 -23.05 -7.66
CA LEU A 122 13.91 -23.13 -7.79
C LEU A 122 14.56 -23.97 -6.69
N PHE A 123 14.15 -23.80 -5.42
CA PHE A 123 14.63 -24.62 -4.31
C PHE A 123 14.37 -26.11 -4.54
N ILE A 124 13.17 -26.48 -5.01
CA ILE A 124 12.82 -27.86 -5.30
C ILE A 124 13.70 -28.40 -6.43
N VAL A 125 13.80 -27.67 -7.54
CA VAL A 125 14.59 -28.08 -8.72
C VAL A 125 16.05 -28.28 -8.36
N PHE A 126 16.67 -27.28 -7.70
CA PHE A 126 18.07 -27.37 -7.30
C PHE A 126 18.32 -28.42 -6.23
N GLY A 127 17.37 -28.59 -5.29
CA GLY A 127 17.44 -29.63 -4.25
C GLY A 127 17.42 -31.03 -4.85
N VAL A 128 16.49 -31.30 -5.75
CA VAL A 128 16.39 -32.60 -6.44
C VAL A 128 17.62 -32.85 -7.33
N ALA A 129 18.04 -31.85 -8.11
CA ALA A 129 19.21 -31.96 -8.96
C ALA A 129 20.48 -32.24 -8.14
N SER A 130 20.68 -31.56 -7.02
CA SER A 130 21.82 -31.79 -6.12
C SER A 130 21.87 -33.24 -5.59
N LEU A 131 20.73 -33.76 -5.16
CA LEU A 131 20.63 -35.13 -4.66
C LEU A 131 20.93 -36.18 -5.74
N LEU A 132 20.41 -35.97 -6.96
CA LEU A 132 20.56 -36.91 -8.07
C LEU A 132 22.00 -36.90 -8.65
N ILE A 133 22.65 -35.72 -8.73
CA ILE A 133 23.92 -35.56 -9.40
C ILE A 133 25.10 -35.84 -8.44
N THR A 134 25.05 -35.27 -7.23
CA THR A 134 26.22 -35.28 -6.35
C THR A 134 26.10 -36.22 -5.17
N GLN A 135 24.88 -36.63 -4.80
CA GLN A 135 24.57 -37.41 -3.60
C GLN A 135 25.21 -36.84 -2.32
N SER A 136 25.54 -35.53 -2.35
CA SER A 136 26.22 -34.83 -1.27
C SER A 136 25.29 -33.91 -0.50
N TRP A 137 25.04 -34.21 0.76
CA TRP A 137 24.27 -33.36 1.66
C TRP A 137 24.92 -31.99 1.88
N ALA A 138 26.24 -31.91 1.87
CA ALA A 138 26.97 -30.65 2.04
C ALA A 138 26.69 -29.67 0.90
N LEU A 139 26.74 -30.12 -0.34
CA LEU A 139 26.43 -29.29 -1.51
C LEU A 139 24.96 -28.87 -1.54
N LEU A 140 24.03 -29.73 -1.10
CA LEU A 140 22.64 -29.37 -0.95
C LEU A 140 22.46 -28.24 0.06
N ILE A 141 23.10 -28.33 1.24
CA ILE A 141 23.02 -27.28 2.27
C ILE A 141 23.60 -25.96 1.75
N ILE A 142 24.73 -26.00 1.06
CA ILE A 142 25.34 -24.80 0.46
C ILE A 142 24.39 -24.16 -0.58
N ALA A 143 23.78 -24.97 -1.45
CA ALA A 143 22.82 -24.48 -2.44
C ALA A 143 21.59 -23.83 -1.77
N PHE A 144 21.06 -24.44 -0.70
CA PHE A 144 19.95 -23.86 0.06
C PHE A 144 20.31 -22.52 0.70
N ILE A 145 21.47 -22.44 1.37
CA ILE A 145 21.93 -21.21 2.02
C ILE A 145 22.14 -20.11 0.98
N SER A 146 22.76 -20.41 -0.15
CA SER A 146 23.04 -19.42 -1.20
C SER A 146 21.75 -18.91 -1.84
N LEU A 147 20.83 -19.78 -2.22
CA LEU A 147 19.53 -19.37 -2.77
C LEU A 147 18.71 -18.56 -1.77
N TYR A 148 18.68 -19.00 -0.50
CA TYR A 148 17.99 -18.25 0.56
C TYR A 148 18.57 -16.83 0.71
N SER A 149 19.90 -16.72 0.76
CA SER A 149 20.59 -15.43 0.90
C SER A 149 20.31 -14.51 -0.28
N ILE A 150 20.31 -15.01 -1.51
CA ILE A 150 19.99 -14.23 -2.72
C ILE A 150 18.52 -13.74 -2.64
N GLY A 151 17.59 -14.62 -2.30
CA GLY A 151 16.17 -14.26 -2.16
C GLY A 151 15.92 -13.21 -1.07
N LEU A 152 16.69 -13.26 0.03
CA LEU A 152 16.66 -12.30 1.11
C LEU A 152 17.19 -10.93 0.65
N ILE A 153 18.33 -10.91 -0.05
CA ILE A 153 18.91 -9.68 -0.62
C ILE A 153 17.93 -9.01 -1.57
N ILE A 154 17.29 -9.76 -2.48
CA ILE A 154 16.29 -9.22 -3.41
C ILE A 154 15.11 -8.63 -2.65
N SER A 155 14.63 -9.30 -1.59
CA SER A 155 13.50 -8.83 -0.77
C SER A 155 13.84 -7.54 -0.04
N ILE A 156 15.03 -7.45 0.58
CA ILE A 156 15.49 -6.22 1.27
C ILE A 156 15.70 -5.09 0.25
N TYR A 157 16.36 -5.36 -0.87
CA TYR A 157 16.60 -4.38 -1.92
C TYR A 157 15.30 -3.74 -2.42
N ASN A 158 14.28 -4.56 -2.72
CA ASN A 158 12.98 -4.07 -3.16
C ASN A 158 12.23 -3.32 -2.07
N SER A 159 12.34 -3.75 -0.80
CA SER A 159 11.77 -3.01 0.33
C SER A 159 12.35 -1.59 0.45
N VAL A 160 13.67 -1.47 0.28
CA VAL A 160 14.35 -0.16 0.29
C VAL A 160 13.96 0.69 -0.92
N ARG A 161 13.80 0.09 -2.11
CA ARG A 161 13.33 0.82 -3.31
C ARG A 161 11.92 1.38 -3.09
N VAL A 162 11.00 0.56 -2.61
CA VAL A 162 9.62 0.99 -2.28
C VAL A 162 9.62 2.06 -1.20
N ALA A 163 10.45 1.94 -0.16
CA ALA A 163 10.60 2.96 0.87
C ALA A 163 11.03 4.32 0.31
N ASN A 164 11.84 4.32 -0.76
CA ASN A 164 12.31 5.53 -1.45
C ASN A 164 11.42 5.93 -2.64
N ASN A 165 10.19 5.42 -2.73
CA ASN A 165 9.26 5.65 -3.84
C ASN A 165 9.85 5.33 -5.23
N LYS A 166 10.69 4.30 -5.32
CA LYS A 166 11.25 3.78 -6.57
C LYS A 166 10.54 2.49 -6.97
N ASP A 167 10.52 2.21 -8.27
CA ASP A 167 9.96 0.96 -8.77
C ASP A 167 10.75 -0.25 -8.26
N TYR A 168 10.03 -1.30 -7.88
CA TYR A 168 10.60 -2.58 -7.49
C TYR A 168 10.72 -3.52 -8.70
N THR A 169 11.55 -4.52 -8.59
CA THR A 169 11.74 -5.53 -9.64
C THR A 169 11.98 -6.89 -9.02
N TYR A 170 11.11 -7.86 -9.35
CA TYR A 170 11.27 -9.25 -8.96
C TYR A 170 11.51 -10.12 -10.20
N PRO A 171 12.45 -11.08 -10.15
CA PRO A 171 12.59 -12.09 -11.20
C PRO A 171 11.43 -13.08 -11.10
N ILE A 172 10.46 -12.95 -12.01
CA ILE A 172 9.28 -13.80 -12.09
C ILE A 172 9.29 -14.51 -13.43
N PHE A 173 9.45 -15.84 -13.40
CA PHE A 173 9.43 -16.68 -14.61
C PHE A 173 8.03 -17.24 -14.86
N ILE A 174 7.32 -17.63 -13.80
CA ILE A 174 5.97 -18.17 -13.86
C ILE A 174 5.05 -17.29 -13.02
N ARG A 175 3.98 -16.79 -13.62
CA ARG A 175 2.96 -16.00 -12.92
C ARG A 175 1.80 -16.90 -12.49
N LEU A 176 1.73 -17.22 -11.20
CA LEU A 176 0.62 -17.94 -10.59
C LEU A 176 -0.61 -17.03 -10.45
N LEU A 177 -0.37 -15.78 -10.05
CA LEU A 177 -1.39 -14.74 -9.92
C LEU A 177 -1.26 -13.76 -11.08
N GLY A 178 -2.23 -13.78 -12.00
CA GLY A 178 -2.28 -12.83 -13.12
C GLY A 178 -2.69 -11.42 -12.67
N HIS A 179 -2.24 -10.41 -13.39
CA HIS A 179 -2.83 -9.07 -13.31
C HIS A 179 -4.12 -9.06 -14.13
N LYS A 180 -5.23 -8.62 -13.51
CA LYS A 180 -6.47 -8.33 -14.23
C LYS A 180 -6.37 -6.96 -14.89
#